data_13815eebc7f81d79c96462e4dc5cb560
#
_entry.id   13815eebc7f81d79c96462e4dc5cb560
#
_cell.length_a   1.000
_cell.length_b   1.000
_cell.length_c   1.000
_cell.angle_alpha   90.00
_cell.angle_beta   90.00
_cell.angle_gamma   90.00
#
_symmetry.space_group_name_H-M   'P 1'
#
loop_
_entity.id
_entity.type
_entity.pdbx_description
1 polymer ?
#
loop_
_entity_poly.entity_id
_entity_poly.type
_entity_poly.pdbx_seq_one_letter_code
_entity_poly.pdbx_strand_id
1 'polypeptide(L)'
;KLSQMLNSYGGSWSVYVKDLKNGGVINLNDQQMYPASTIKAFVMASTFDQIKRGNLSYNATVKSLLTDMITVSDNEACNQLIRYNSKSRSFLDGARTINRYLSAKGYTETGCHHSLHPAASSYVGDGSSNVSSAKDCGVLLERIYNGTCVSSSYSRAMLNLLLRQTRRWKIPSGLPSGVKVANKTGETSSVDHDMAIVFGKKTDYVICVFSRTGSEGYAIPRIKSISGTVYNYLNK
;
A
#
# COMPACT_ATOMS: atom_id res chain seq x y z
N LYS A 1 21.71 8.67 9.04
CA LYS A 1 21.22 7.72 10.06
C LYS A 1 20.39 6.59 9.44
N LEU A 2 19.32 6.87 8.66
CA LEU A 2 18.51 5.81 8.02
C LEU A 2 19.34 4.90 7.12
N SER A 3 20.18 5.46 6.22
CA SER A 3 21.07 4.65 5.36
C SER A 3 21.98 3.74 6.17
N GLN A 4 22.57 4.24 7.27
CA GLN A 4 23.41 3.42 8.16
C GLN A 4 22.61 2.28 8.80
N MET A 5 21.35 2.53 9.22
CA MET A 5 20.48 1.48 9.74
C MET A 5 20.24 0.40 8.69
N LEU A 6 19.83 0.80 7.46
CA LEU A 6 19.56 -0.16 6.39
C LEU A 6 20.80 -0.97 6.01
N ASN A 7 21.97 -0.34 5.96
CA ASN A 7 23.23 -1.02 5.66
C ASN A 7 23.64 -2.03 6.74
N SER A 8 23.16 -1.86 7.98
CA SER A 8 23.43 -2.81 9.08
C SER A 8 22.42 -3.96 9.13
N TYR A 9 21.34 -3.92 8.35
CA TYR A 9 20.30 -4.93 8.34
C TYR A 9 20.57 -5.99 7.28
N GLY A 10 20.38 -7.26 7.64
CA GLY A 10 20.37 -8.35 6.67
C GLY A 10 19.13 -8.34 5.77
N GLY A 11 19.23 -8.93 4.60
CA GLY A 11 18.18 -8.96 3.60
C GLY A 11 18.12 -7.69 2.73
N SER A 12 17.01 -7.51 2.03
CA SER A 12 16.79 -6.34 1.17
C SER A 12 15.79 -5.40 1.83
N TRP A 13 16.10 -4.10 1.83
CA TRP A 13 15.27 -3.05 2.43
C TRP A 13 15.11 -1.88 1.47
N SER A 14 13.90 -1.38 1.33
CA SER A 14 13.57 -0.14 0.61
C SER A 14 12.72 0.76 1.51
N VAL A 15 13.08 2.04 1.58
CA VAL A 15 12.36 3.02 2.44
C VAL A 15 12.08 4.27 1.64
N TYR A 16 10.82 4.65 1.59
CA TYR A 16 10.37 5.93 1.05
C TYR A 16 9.72 6.75 2.16
N VAL A 17 10.12 8.02 2.29
CA VAL A 17 9.52 8.99 3.21
C VAL A 17 9.26 10.29 2.47
N LYS A 18 8.08 10.89 2.65
CA LYS A 18 7.78 12.23 2.16
C LYS A 18 7.15 13.09 3.24
N ASP A 19 7.79 14.20 3.57
CA ASP A 19 7.20 15.25 4.39
C ASP A 19 6.09 15.95 3.58
N LEU A 20 4.87 15.90 4.07
CA LEU A 20 3.70 16.42 3.35
C LEU A 20 3.51 17.94 3.53
N LYS A 21 4.29 18.56 4.42
CA LYS A 21 4.26 20.01 4.64
C LYS A 21 5.26 20.76 3.75
N ASN A 22 6.49 20.26 3.64
CA ASN A 22 7.57 20.93 2.89
C ASN A 22 7.98 20.22 1.60
N GLY A 23 7.45 19.01 1.36
CA GLY A 23 7.73 18.23 0.16
C GLY A 23 9.06 17.48 0.16
N GLY A 24 9.82 17.51 1.25
CA GLY A 24 11.09 16.79 1.38
C GLY A 24 10.94 15.28 1.21
N VAL A 25 11.83 14.65 0.44
CA VAL A 25 11.77 13.21 0.11
C VAL A 25 13.06 12.53 0.54
N ILE A 26 12.90 11.35 1.13
CA ILE A 26 13.96 10.34 1.32
C ILE A 26 13.51 9.10 0.55
N ASN A 27 14.33 8.64 -0.39
CA ASN A 27 14.11 7.40 -1.14
C ASN A 27 15.40 6.58 -1.10
N LEU A 28 15.39 5.48 -0.35
CA LEU A 28 16.56 4.65 -0.12
C LEU A 28 16.33 3.26 -0.69
N ASN A 29 17.29 2.78 -1.48
CA ASN A 29 17.30 1.44 -2.07
C ASN A 29 16.02 1.14 -2.85
N ASP A 30 15.60 2.10 -3.69
CA ASP A 30 14.40 1.97 -4.52
C ASP A 30 14.49 0.72 -5.41
N GLN A 31 13.55 -0.20 -5.24
CA GLN A 31 13.51 -1.45 -5.96
C GLN A 31 12.11 -2.05 -5.96
N GLN A 32 11.80 -2.81 -6.99
CA GLN A 32 10.60 -3.63 -7.01
C GLN A 32 10.74 -4.85 -6.08
N MET A 33 9.68 -5.12 -5.34
CA MET A 33 9.53 -6.35 -4.55
C MET A 33 8.15 -6.95 -4.75
N TYR A 34 7.97 -8.21 -4.40
CA TYR A 34 6.65 -8.81 -4.28
C TYR A 34 5.86 -8.06 -3.19
N PRO A 35 4.71 -7.44 -3.52
CA PRO A 35 4.10 -6.45 -2.64
C PRO A 35 3.30 -7.06 -1.49
N ALA A 36 3.03 -8.36 -1.53
CA ALA A 36 2.05 -8.99 -0.66
C ALA A 36 0.74 -8.18 -0.65
N SER A 37 0.17 -7.93 0.51
CA SER A 37 -1.12 -7.22 0.63
C SER A 37 -1.04 -5.70 0.44
N THR A 38 0.13 -5.09 0.22
CA THR A 38 0.18 -3.65 -0.10
C THR A 38 -0.41 -3.35 -1.48
N ILE A 39 -0.43 -4.32 -2.42
CA ILE A 39 -1.10 -4.19 -3.73
C ILE A 39 -2.58 -3.83 -3.60
N LYS A 40 -3.24 -4.18 -2.49
CA LYS A 40 -4.65 -3.90 -2.23
C LYS A 40 -4.99 -2.42 -2.22
N ALA A 41 -4.03 -1.56 -1.85
CA ALA A 41 -4.22 -0.11 -1.92
C ALA A 41 -4.35 0.37 -3.37
N PHE A 42 -3.63 -0.23 -4.31
CA PHE A 42 -3.74 0.08 -5.74
C PHE A 42 -5.02 -0.51 -6.36
N VAL A 43 -5.41 -1.72 -5.96
CA VAL A 43 -6.72 -2.31 -6.34
C VAL A 43 -7.85 -1.40 -5.86
N MET A 44 -7.79 -0.89 -4.62
CA MET A 44 -8.75 0.08 -4.08
C MET A 44 -8.84 1.34 -4.95
N ALA A 45 -7.69 1.94 -5.29
CA ALA A 45 -7.65 3.16 -6.11
C ALA A 45 -8.24 2.93 -7.51
N SER A 46 -7.89 1.83 -8.18
CA SER A 46 -8.47 1.45 -9.48
C SER A 46 -9.97 1.18 -9.36
N THR A 47 -10.42 0.52 -8.29
CA THR A 47 -11.85 0.27 -8.05
C THR A 47 -12.63 1.58 -7.94
N PHE A 48 -12.12 2.56 -7.20
CA PHE A 48 -12.75 3.90 -7.13
C PHE A 48 -12.69 4.65 -8.48
N ASP A 49 -11.67 4.44 -9.31
CA ASP A 49 -11.64 4.98 -10.68
C ASP A 49 -12.75 4.37 -11.55
N GLN A 50 -13.00 3.05 -11.47
CA GLN A 50 -14.10 2.40 -12.17
C GLN A 50 -15.46 2.91 -11.68
N ILE A 51 -15.61 3.14 -10.38
CA ILE A 51 -16.84 3.74 -9.81
C ILE A 51 -17.03 5.15 -10.34
N LYS A 52 -16.00 6.00 -10.34
CA LYS A 52 -16.05 7.37 -10.87
C LYS A 52 -16.44 7.42 -12.34
N ARG A 53 -15.96 6.45 -13.12
CA ARG A 53 -16.30 6.32 -14.57
C ARG A 53 -17.70 5.76 -14.83
N GLY A 54 -18.46 5.35 -13.80
CA GLY A 54 -19.75 4.70 -13.95
C GLY A 54 -19.68 3.25 -14.44
N ASN A 55 -18.51 2.65 -14.47
CA ASN A 55 -18.31 1.26 -14.87
C ASN A 55 -18.65 0.25 -13.76
N LEU A 56 -18.65 0.70 -12.51
CA LEU A 56 -18.93 -0.10 -11.32
C LEU A 56 -19.85 0.69 -10.37
N SER A 57 -20.93 0.07 -9.91
CA SER A 57 -21.81 0.66 -8.91
C SER A 57 -21.17 0.61 -7.52
N TYR A 58 -21.22 1.73 -6.78
CA TYR A 58 -20.77 1.82 -5.39
C TYR A 58 -21.86 1.35 -4.42
N ASN A 59 -22.30 0.11 -4.58
CA ASN A 59 -23.35 -0.54 -3.79
C ASN A 59 -22.82 -1.14 -2.47
N ALA A 60 -23.72 -1.75 -1.68
CA ALA A 60 -23.37 -2.37 -0.39
C ALA A 60 -22.30 -3.46 -0.53
N THR A 61 -22.37 -4.31 -1.55
CA THR A 61 -21.39 -5.38 -1.81
C THR A 61 -20.01 -4.82 -2.05
N VAL A 62 -19.86 -3.83 -2.94
CA VAL A 62 -18.57 -3.21 -3.25
C VAL A 62 -17.99 -2.48 -2.01
N LYS A 63 -18.85 -1.84 -1.22
CA LYS A 63 -18.44 -1.20 0.04
C LYS A 63 -17.91 -2.21 1.06
N SER A 64 -18.60 -3.35 1.21
CA SER A 64 -18.14 -4.43 2.10
C SER A 64 -16.79 -4.99 1.64
N LEU A 65 -16.67 -5.35 0.36
CA LEU A 65 -15.41 -5.88 -0.20
C LEU A 65 -14.24 -4.89 -0.02
N LEU A 66 -14.44 -3.59 -0.26
CA LEU A 66 -13.42 -2.57 -0.02
C LEU A 66 -13.02 -2.49 1.47
N THR A 67 -14.02 -2.60 2.36
CA THR A 67 -13.79 -2.59 3.81
C THR A 67 -12.97 -3.81 4.23
N ASP A 68 -13.38 -5.01 3.86
CA ASP A 68 -12.72 -6.25 4.25
C ASP A 68 -11.30 -6.33 3.66
N MET A 69 -11.15 -5.96 2.38
CA MET A 69 -9.85 -5.93 1.71
C MET A 69 -8.84 -5.02 2.42
N ILE A 70 -9.25 -3.84 2.88
CA ILE A 70 -8.32 -2.86 3.45
C ILE A 70 -8.19 -3.03 4.96
N THR A 71 -9.29 -3.17 5.71
CA THR A 71 -9.23 -3.11 7.18
C THR A 71 -8.72 -4.38 7.82
N VAL A 72 -9.07 -5.55 7.30
CA VAL A 72 -8.62 -6.87 7.79
C VAL A 72 -7.71 -7.59 6.80
N SER A 73 -7.46 -6.97 5.64
CA SER A 73 -6.58 -7.52 4.59
C SER A 73 -7.11 -8.82 3.97
N ASP A 74 -8.43 -8.94 3.77
CA ASP A 74 -9.05 -10.11 3.16
C ASP A 74 -8.57 -10.30 1.71
N ASN A 75 -8.11 -11.51 1.38
CA ASN A 75 -7.56 -11.83 0.07
C ASN A 75 -8.65 -12.08 -0.96
N GLU A 76 -9.75 -12.74 -0.56
CA GLU A 76 -10.83 -13.05 -1.50
C GLU A 76 -11.60 -11.78 -1.88
N ALA A 77 -11.80 -10.86 -0.93
CA ALA A 77 -12.35 -9.55 -1.23
C ALA A 77 -11.49 -8.79 -2.27
N CYS A 78 -10.16 -8.90 -2.18
CA CYS A 78 -9.25 -8.36 -3.18
C CYS A 78 -9.45 -9.04 -4.55
N ASN A 79 -9.45 -10.38 -4.59
CA ASN A 79 -9.64 -11.15 -5.83
C ASN A 79 -10.98 -10.81 -6.51
N GLN A 80 -12.04 -10.65 -5.73
CA GLN A 80 -13.35 -10.24 -6.26
C GLN A 80 -13.32 -8.79 -6.78
N LEU A 81 -12.69 -7.86 -6.09
CA LEU A 81 -12.55 -6.48 -6.55
C LEU A 81 -11.70 -6.38 -7.83
N ILE A 82 -10.65 -7.23 -7.98
CA ILE A 82 -9.92 -7.32 -9.24
C ILE A 82 -10.90 -7.72 -10.38
N ARG A 83 -11.72 -8.75 -10.18
CA ARG A 83 -12.74 -9.14 -11.18
C ARG A 83 -13.73 -8.01 -11.45
N TYR A 84 -14.12 -7.25 -10.42
CA TYR A 84 -15.07 -6.13 -10.53
C TYR A 84 -14.49 -4.91 -11.27
N ASN A 85 -13.19 -4.83 -11.46
CA ASN A 85 -12.56 -3.83 -12.32
C ASN A 85 -12.80 -4.08 -13.81
N SER A 86 -13.55 -5.13 -14.20
CA SER A 86 -13.97 -5.39 -15.57
C SER A 86 -15.48 -5.65 -15.66
N LYS A 87 -16.07 -5.35 -16.83
CA LYS A 87 -17.48 -5.65 -17.11
C LYS A 87 -17.72 -7.17 -17.24
N SER A 88 -16.74 -7.91 -17.76
CA SER A 88 -16.78 -9.37 -17.91
C SER A 88 -16.72 -10.13 -16.58
N ARG A 89 -16.33 -9.47 -15.49
CA ARG A 89 -16.03 -10.12 -14.20
C ARG A 89 -14.91 -11.15 -14.28
N SER A 90 -14.13 -11.11 -15.34
CA SER A 90 -12.93 -11.93 -15.51
C SER A 90 -11.78 -11.36 -14.69
N PHE A 91 -11.02 -12.23 -14.03
CA PHE A 91 -9.79 -11.82 -13.33
C PHE A 91 -8.78 -11.18 -14.29
N LEU A 92 -8.58 -11.82 -15.46
CA LEU A 92 -7.65 -11.37 -16.48
C LEU A 92 -7.96 -9.95 -16.96
N ASP A 93 -9.24 -9.69 -17.31
CA ASP A 93 -9.64 -8.36 -17.78
C ASP A 93 -9.59 -7.32 -16.66
N GLY A 94 -9.92 -7.71 -15.44
CA GLY A 94 -9.83 -6.85 -14.26
C GLY A 94 -8.38 -6.46 -13.95
N ALA A 95 -7.46 -7.42 -13.92
CA ALA A 95 -6.04 -7.19 -13.72
C ALA A 95 -5.45 -6.29 -14.83
N ARG A 96 -5.80 -6.53 -16.08
CA ARG A 96 -5.41 -5.67 -17.21
C ARG A 96 -5.95 -4.25 -17.08
N THR A 97 -7.18 -4.09 -16.57
CA THR A 97 -7.77 -2.77 -16.31
C THR A 97 -7.01 -2.05 -15.18
N ILE A 98 -6.67 -2.75 -14.10
CA ILE A 98 -5.84 -2.22 -13.04
C ILE A 98 -4.48 -1.80 -13.59
N ASN A 99 -3.79 -2.63 -14.37
CA ASN A 99 -2.47 -2.32 -14.92
C ASN A 99 -2.52 -1.10 -15.86
N ARG A 100 -3.56 -0.95 -16.68
CA ARG A 100 -3.77 0.27 -17.48
C ARG A 100 -3.95 1.51 -16.59
N TYR A 101 -4.72 1.41 -15.51
CA TYR A 101 -4.85 2.49 -14.52
C TYR A 101 -3.52 2.85 -13.90
N LEU A 102 -2.74 1.87 -13.45
CA LEU A 102 -1.43 2.07 -12.83
C LEU A 102 -0.48 2.81 -13.79
N SER A 103 -0.36 2.33 -15.02
CA SER A 103 0.46 2.95 -16.05
C SER A 103 0.02 4.39 -16.36
N ALA A 104 -1.28 4.60 -16.56
CA ALA A 104 -1.84 5.93 -16.84
C ALA A 104 -1.66 6.93 -15.69
N LYS A 105 -1.48 6.43 -14.46
CA LYS A 105 -1.21 7.24 -13.27
C LYS A 105 0.28 7.34 -12.93
N GLY A 106 1.16 6.74 -13.73
CA GLY A 106 2.61 6.80 -13.54
C GLY A 106 3.14 5.93 -12.39
N TYR A 107 2.41 4.89 -11.99
CA TYR A 107 2.92 3.86 -11.09
C TYR A 107 3.67 2.83 -11.92
N THR A 108 4.94 3.11 -12.23
CA THR A 108 5.73 2.33 -13.19
C THR A 108 6.37 1.09 -12.61
N GLU A 109 6.37 0.98 -11.28
CA GLU A 109 7.00 -0.13 -10.55
C GLU A 109 5.96 -1.07 -9.93
N THR A 110 4.66 -0.84 -10.22
CA THR A 110 3.55 -1.61 -9.64
C THR A 110 2.78 -2.33 -10.74
N GLY A 111 2.51 -3.63 -10.51
CA GLY A 111 1.75 -4.46 -11.43
C GLY A 111 0.94 -5.54 -10.71
N CYS A 112 -0.29 -5.77 -11.22
CA CYS A 112 -1.20 -6.81 -10.76
C CYS A 112 -1.24 -7.94 -11.81
N HIS A 113 -0.67 -9.10 -11.47
CA HIS A 113 -0.47 -10.21 -12.41
C HIS A 113 -1.15 -11.51 -12.01
N HIS A 114 -1.38 -11.73 -10.71
CA HIS A 114 -2.07 -12.93 -10.23
C HIS A 114 -2.90 -12.63 -8.97
N SER A 115 -3.88 -13.53 -8.71
CA SER A 115 -4.73 -13.49 -7.53
C SER A 115 -3.95 -13.79 -6.25
N LEU A 116 -4.55 -13.45 -5.10
CA LEU A 116 -3.97 -13.71 -3.80
C LEU A 116 -4.47 -15.05 -3.23
N HIS A 117 -3.61 -15.72 -2.45
CA HIS A 117 -3.94 -16.98 -1.79
C HIS A 117 -5.21 -16.83 -0.88
N PRO A 118 -6.11 -17.84 -0.77
CA PRO A 118 -5.99 -19.20 -1.31
C PRO A 118 -6.38 -19.36 -2.79
N ALA A 119 -7.06 -18.38 -3.40
CA ALA A 119 -7.46 -18.44 -4.81
C ALA A 119 -6.34 -17.99 -5.76
N ALA A 120 -5.09 -18.36 -5.47
CA ALA A 120 -3.91 -17.96 -6.24
C ALA A 120 -3.75 -18.71 -7.60
N SER A 121 -4.87 -19.18 -8.16
CA SER A 121 -4.90 -19.91 -9.44
C SER A 121 -5.23 -19.03 -10.65
N SER A 122 -5.55 -17.75 -10.42
CA SER A 122 -5.88 -16.81 -11.50
C SER A 122 -4.72 -15.86 -11.75
N TYR A 123 -4.30 -15.71 -13.02
CA TYR A 123 -3.17 -14.86 -13.42
C TYR A 123 -3.39 -14.27 -14.80
N VAL A 124 -2.60 -13.27 -15.12
CA VAL A 124 -2.61 -12.62 -16.46
C VAL A 124 -2.00 -13.52 -17.53
N GLY A 125 -1.11 -14.44 -17.15
CA GLY A 125 -0.49 -15.39 -18.06
C GLY A 125 0.74 -14.85 -18.78
N ASP A 126 1.33 -13.77 -18.26
CA ASP A 126 2.54 -13.12 -18.79
C ASP A 126 3.83 -13.59 -18.09
N GLY A 127 3.75 -14.59 -17.20
CA GLY A 127 4.88 -15.09 -16.42
C GLY A 127 5.34 -14.19 -15.28
N SER A 128 4.66 -13.04 -15.07
CA SER A 128 5.03 -12.07 -14.05
C SER A 128 4.33 -12.33 -12.72
N SER A 129 5.01 -12.00 -11.62
CA SER A 129 4.42 -11.91 -10.28
C SER A 129 3.87 -10.52 -10.02
N ASN A 130 2.98 -10.38 -9.04
CA ASN A 130 2.64 -9.06 -8.50
C ASN A 130 3.92 -8.36 -8.03
N VAL A 131 4.04 -7.08 -8.36
CA VAL A 131 5.19 -6.25 -7.99
C VAL A 131 4.73 -4.88 -7.50
N SER A 132 5.52 -4.26 -6.65
CA SER A 132 5.41 -2.84 -6.28
C SER A 132 6.71 -2.33 -5.69
N SER A 133 6.77 -1.03 -5.40
CA SER A 133 7.88 -0.40 -4.70
C SER A 133 7.41 0.47 -3.54
N ALA A 134 8.31 0.76 -2.62
CA ALA A 134 8.05 1.70 -1.52
C ALA A 134 7.72 3.11 -2.06
N LYS A 135 8.35 3.52 -3.16
CA LYS A 135 8.11 4.79 -3.82
C LYS A 135 6.71 4.88 -4.43
N ASP A 136 6.28 3.90 -5.23
CA ASP A 136 4.94 3.91 -5.82
C ASP A 136 3.85 3.91 -4.74
N CYS A 137 4.04 3.14 -3.66
CA CYS A 137 3.17 3.17 -2.49
C CYS A 137 3.13 4.57 -1.85
N GLY A 138 4.28 5.22 -1.73
CA GLY A 138 4.39 6.57 -1.18
C GLY A 138 3.65 7.61 -2.02
N VAL A 139 3.80 7.55 -3.34
CA VAL A 139 3.08 8.43 -4.29
C VAL A 139 1.56 8.21 -4.21
N LEU A 140 1.11 6.97 -4.09
CA LEU A 140 -0.31 6.67 -3.90
C LEU A 140 -0.85 7.29 -2.62
N LEU A 141 -0.16 7.11 -1.50
CA LEU A 141 -0.57 7.65 -0.20
C LEU A 141 -0.56 9.18 -0.18
N GLU A 142 0.43 9.82 -0.80
CA GLU A 142 0.46 11.28 -0.97
C GLU A 142 -0.77 11.78 -1.73
N ARG A 143 -1.14 11.13 -2.84
CA ARG A 143 -2.33 11.50 -3.62
C ARG A 143 -3.61 11.31 -2.82
N ILE A 144 -3.70 10.26 -2.00
CA ILE A 144 -4.84 10.03 -1.10
C ILE A 144 -4.92 11.16 -0.07
N TYR A 145 -3.81 11.51 0.57
CA TYR A 145 -3.73 12.59 1.55
C TYR A 145 -4.15 13.94 0.96
N ASN A 146 -3.61 14.26 -0.22
CA ASN A 146 -3.87 15.53 -0.91
C ASN A 146 -5.25 15.62 -1.58
N GLY A 147 -6.07 14.56 -1.53
CA GLY A 147 -7.40 14.57 -2.16
C GLY A 147 -7.37 14.46 -3.69
N THR A 148 -6.24 14.05 -4.28
CA THR A 148 -6.02 13.98 -5.73
C THR A 148 -6.05 12.58 -6.32
N CYS A 149 -6.19 11.55 -5.47
CA CYS A 149 -6.38 10.17 -5.92
C CYS A 149 -7.83 9.97 -6.35
N VAL A 150 -8.06 9.83 -7.66
CA VAL A 150 -9.37 9.69 -8.32
C VAL A 150 -10.23 10.97 -8.20
N SER A 151 -10.60 11.37 -6.99
CA SER A 151 -11.28 12.63 -6.64
C SER A 151 -11.11 12.92 -5.15
N SER A 152 -11.44 14.13 -4.72
CA SER A 152 -11.37 14.52 -3.31
C SER A 152 -12.28 13.65 -2.42
N SER A 153 -13.51 13.36 -2.86
CA SER A 153 -14.44 12.50 -2.11
C SER A 153 -13.95 11.05 -2.00
N TYR A 154 -13.43 10.48 -3.11
CA TYR A 154 -12.90 9.11 -3.09
C TYR A 154 -11.55 9.01 -2.38
N SER A 155 -10.70 10.02 -2.44
CA SER A 155 -9.48 10.08 -1.62
C SER A 155 -9.82 10.04 -0.13
N ARG A 156 -10.84 10.79 0.30
CA ARG A 156 -11.34 10.76 1.68
C ARG A 156 -11.90 9.38 2.07
N ALA A 157 -12.63 8.72 1.18
CA ALA A 157 -13.12 7.37 1.41
C ALA A 157 -11.96 6.37 1.56
N MET A 158 -10.94 6.44 0.71
CA MET A 158 -9.73 5.61 0.79
C MET A 158 -8.96 5.87 2.09
N LEU A 159 -8.76 7.14 2.46
CA LEU A 159 -8.11 7.50 3.72
C LEU A 159 -8.85 6.92 4.94
N ASN A 160 -10.19 7.01 4.95
CA ASN A 160 -11.01 6.47 6.04
C ASN A 160 -10.90 4.93 6.14
N LEU A 161 -10.77 4.22 5.02
CA LEU A 161 -10.51 2.78 5.04
C LEU A 161 -9.13 2.45 5.63
N LEU A 162 -8.09 3.16 5.21
CA LEU A 162 -6.73 2.98 5.73
C LEU A 162 -6.61 3.32 7.23
N LEU A 163 -7.36 4.32 7.71
CA LEU A 163 -7.43 4.67 9.14
C LEU A 163 -8.05 3.56 10.00
N ARG A 164 -8.89 2.72 9.41
CA ARG A 164 -9.57 1.59 10.07
C ARG A 164 -8.78 0.29 10.01
N GLN A 165 -7.53 0.30 9.50
CA GLN A 165 -6.66 -0.87 9.47
C GLN A 165 -6.49 -1.45 10.88
N THR A 166 -6.72 -2.76 11.01
CA THR A 166 -6.59 -3.48 12.29
C THR A 166 -5.16 -3.98 12.55
N ARG A 167 -4.35 -4.16 11.50
CA ARG A 167 -2.97 -4.64 11.60
C ARG A 167 -2.03 -3.48 11.88
N ARG A 168 -1.66 -3.30 13.18
CA ARG A 168 -0.95 -2.10 13.65
C ARG A 168 0.42 -2.36 14.27
N TRP A 169 0.95 -3.56 14.14
CA TRP A 169 2.18 -3.99 14.84
C TRP A 169 3.49 -3.63 14.13
N LYS A 170 3.45 -2.97 12.96
CA LYS A 170 4.64 -2.50 12.22
C LYS A 170 4.84 -0.99 12.42
N ILE A 171 4.68 -0.16 11.40
CA ILE A 171 4.88 1.30 11.48
C ILE A 171 4.12 1.92 12.68
N PRO A 172 2.82 1.68 12.89
CA PRO A 172 2.11 2.32 14.00
C PRO A 172 2.69 2.02 15.38
N SER A 173 3.19 0.80 15.58
CA SER A 173 3.75 0.40 16.89
C SER A 173 5.16 0.93 17.17
N GLY A 174 5.81 1.58 16.19
CA GLY A 174 7.07 2.31 16.36
C GLY A 174 6.90 3.78 16.74
N LEU A 175 5.66 4.25 16.87
CA LEU A 175 5.32 5.65 17.10
C LEU A 175 4.86 5.89 18.55
N PRO A 176 4.93 7.14 19.05
CA PRO A 176 4.34 7.49 20.34
C PRO A 176 2.84 7.15 20.40
N SER A 177 2.36 6.85 21.61
CA SER A 177 0.94 6.59 21.85
C SER A 177 0.07 7.76 21.38
N GLY A 178 -1.09 7.46 20.79
CA GLY A 178 -2.06 8.45 20.31
C GLY A 178 -1.76 9.04 18.93
N VAL A 179 -0.63 8.73 18.30
CA VAL A 179 -0.36 9.18 16.93
C VAL A 179 -1.33 8.47 15.96
N LYS A 180 -2.09 9.27 15.20
CA LYS A 180 -3.02 8.78 14.20
C LYS A 180 -2.26 8.29 12.97
N VAL A 181 -2.62 7.10 12.48
CA VAL A 181 -1.94 6.46 11.33
C VAL A 181 -2.97 5.80 10.43
N ALA A 182 -2.90 6.09 9.14
CA ALA A 182 -3.61 5.37 8.10
C ALA A 182 -2.59 4.45 7.40
N ASN A 183 -2.76 3.12 7.48
CA ASN A 183 -1.75 2.20 6.96
C ASN A 183 -2.33 0.98 6.24
N LYS A 184 -1.46 0.32 5.45
CA LYS A 184 -1.72 -1.00 4.87
C LYS A 184 -0.46 -1.84 4.96
N THR A 185 -0.58 -2.99 5.61
CA THR A 185 0.50 -3.98 5.72
C THR A 185 0.50 -4.96 4.55
N GLY A 186 1.64 -5.58 4.33
CA GLY A 186 1.81 -6.73 3.44
C GLY A 186 2.83 -7.69 4.04
N GLU A 187 2.48 -8.97 4.11
CA GLU A 187 3.37 -10.00 4.64
C GLU A 187 3.21 -11.35 3.93
N THR A 188 4.31 -12.06 3.82
CA THR A 188 4.42 -13.49 3.48
C THR A 188 5.56 -14.09 4.31
N SER A 189 5.88 -15.37 4.12
CA SER A 189 7.07 -15.97 4.75
C SER A 189 8.39 -15.32 4.35
N SER A 190 8.45 -14.53 3.28
CA SER A 190 9.68 -13.94 2.74
C SER A 190 9.73 -12.42 2.81
N VAL A 191 8.59 -11.74 2.84
CA VAL A 191 8.53 -10.26 2.82
C VAL A 191 7.64 -9.72 3.94
N ASP A 192 8.03 -8.55 4.44
CA ASP A 192 7.29 -7.76 5.41
C ASP A 192 7.30 -6.30 5.00
N HIS A 193 6.12 -5.75 4.76
CA HIS A 193 5.93 -4.38 4.30
C HIS A 193 4.92 -3.65 5.17
N ASP A 194 5.06 -2.34 5.25
CA ASP A 194 4.02 -1.43 5.71
C ASP A 194 4.13 -0.09 4.98
N MET A 195 3.00 0.47 4.62
CA MET A 195 2.88 1.78 3.98
C MET A 195 1.88 2.61 4.77
N ALA A 196 2.25 3.85 5.14
CA ALA A 196 1.47 4.64 6.07
C ALA A 196 1.49 6.14 5.77
N ILE A 197 0.35 6.81 6.06
CA ILE A 197 0.25 8.24 6.32
C ILE A 197 0.26 8.41 7.84
N VAL A 198 1.22 9.13 8.36
CA VAL A 198 1.36 9.42 9.77
C VAL A 198 0.98 10.88 10.02
N PHE A 199 0.01 11.10 10.92
CA PHE A 199 -0.44 12.44 11.33
C PHE A 199 0.38 12.87 12.53
N GLY A 200 1.45 13.62 12.27
CA GLY A 200 2.42 14.04 13.27
C GLY A 200 2.07 15.35 13.97
N LYS A 201 2.80 15.68 15.02
CA LYS A 201 2.58 16.93 15.78
C LYS A 201 3.04 18.19 15.04
N LYS A 202 4.17 18.12 14.30
CA LYS A 202 4.76 19.25 13.56
C LYS A 202 4.47 19.16 12.07
N THR A 203 4.53 17.93 11.53
CA THR A 203 4.25 17.65 10.12
C THR A 203 3.65 16.27 9.94
N ASP A 204 2.68 16.17 9.03
CA ASP A 204 2.20 14.91 8.49
C ASP A 204 3.19 14.40 7.44
N TYR A 205 3.32 13.10 7.33
CA TYR A 205 4.23 12.50 6.37
C TYR A 205 3.77 11.12 5.88
N VAL A 206 4.26 10.73 4.72
CA VAL A 206 4.16 9.37 4.21
C VAL A 206 5.44 8.62 4.56
N ILE A 207 5.29 7.36 4.97
CA ILE A 207 6.39 6.42 5.14
C ILE A 207 6.00 5.06 4.58
N CYS A 208 6.86 4.48 3.73
CA CYS A 208 6.72 3.13 3.23
C CYS A 208 8.02 2.38 3.50
N VAL A 209 7.91 1.22 4.14
CA VAL A 209 9.03 0.34 4.43
C VAL A 209 8.76 -1.02 3.81
N PHE A 210 9.60 -1.41 2.87
CA PHE A 210 9.57 -2.70 2.21
C PHE A 210 10.79 -3.51 2.63
N SER A 211 10.59 -4.77 2.99
CA SER A 211 11.68 -5.65 3.36
C SER A 211 11.48 -7.07 2.82
N ARG A 212 12.59 -7.71 2.45
CA ARG A 212 12.68 -9.13 2.10
C ARG A 212 13.79 -9.75 2.94
N THR A 213 13.41 -10.36 4.04
CA THR A 213 14.33 -10.89 5.06
C THR A 213 14.12 -12.38 5.31
N GLY A 214 12.99 -12.94 4.87
CA GLY A 214 12.59 -14.32 5.17
C GLY A 214 12.23 -14.56 6.64
N SER A 215 12.05 -13.50 7.45
CA SER A 215 11.72 -13.62 8.86
C SER A 215 10.96 -12.41 9.39
N GLU A 216 9.69 -12.64 9.73
CA GLU A 216 8.82 -11.64 10.36
C GLU A 216 9.41 -11.15 11.71
N GLY A 217 9.90 -12.07 12.52
CA GLY A 217 10.53 -11.76 13.81
C GLY A 217 11.78 -10.89 13.66
N TYR A 218 12.45 -10.96 12.53
CA TYR A 218 13.59 -10.10 12.20
C TYR A 218 13.13 -8.74 11.63
N ALA A 219 12.14 -8.74 10.78
CA ALA A 219 11.70 -7.54 10.04
C ALA A 219 10.91 -6.56 10.93
N ILE A 220 9.94 -7.03 11.71
CA ILE A 220 9.03 -6.17 12.47
C ILE A 220 9.76 -5.22 13.44
N PRO A 221 10.70 -5.66 14.30
CA PRO A 221 11.42 -4.75 15.19
C PRO A 221 12.20 -3.66 14.44
N ARG A 222 12.69 -3.96 13.24
CA ARG A 222 13.43 -3.03 12.38
C ARG A 222 12.53 -2.02 11.73
N ILE A 223 11.35 -2.44 11.25
CA ILE A 223 10.31 -1.52 10.74
C ILE A 223 9.88 -0.54 11.85
N LYS A 224 9.68 -1.01 13.08
CA LYS A 224 9.38 -0.15 14.24
C LYS A 224 10.51 0.86 14.50
N SER A 225 11.76 0.41 14.47
CA SER A 225 12.93 1.28 14.67
C SER A 225 13.06 2.34 13.59
N ILE A 226 12.84 1.99 12.32
CA ILE A 226 12.78 2.93 11.18
C ILE A 226 11.67 3.96 11.41
N SER A 227 10.46 3.51 11.74
CA SER A 227 9.29 4.36 12.01
C SER A 227 9.56 5.37 13.12
N GLY A 228 10.07 4.93 14.26
CA GLY A 228 10.41 5.80 15.38
C GLY A 228 11.53 6.80 15.05
N THR A 229 12.51 6.37 14.26
CA THR A 229 13.62 7.24 13.81
C THR A 229 13.11 8.37 12.90
N VAL A 230 12.22 8.05 11.94
CA VAL A 230 11.62 9.04 11.04
C VAL A 230 10.73 10.00 11.82
N TYR A 231 9.87 9.48 12.70
CA TYR A 231 9.00 10.32 13.53
C TYR A 231 9.79 11.31 14.37
N ASN A 232 10.84 10.84 15.04
CA ASN A 232 11.70 11.69 15.88
C ASN A 232 12.42 12.76 15.08
N TYR A 233 12.80 12.48 13.84
CA TYR A 233 13.43 13.47 12.97
C TYR A 233 12.45 14.55 12.50
N LEU A 234 11.22 14.16 12.14
CA LEU A 234 10.23 15.07 11.57
C LEU A 234 9.38 15.79 12.63
N ASN A 235 9.20 15.21 13.83
CA ASN A 235 8.18 15.63 14.78
C ASN A 235 8.69 15.91 16.21
N LYS A 236 9.99 15.87 16.45
CA LYS A 236 10.61 16.34 17.71
C LYS A 236 11.09 17.80 17.69
#